data_eb318d05d2deb2e42bcfc95ffdf7b0aa
#
_entry.id   eb318d05d2deb2e42bcfc95ffdf7b0aa
#
_cell.length_a   1.000
_cell.length_b   1.000
_cell.length_c   1.000
_cell.angle_alpha   90.00
_cell.angle_beta   90.00
_cell.angle_gamma   90.00
#
_symmetry.space_group_name_H-M   'P 1'
#
loop_
_entity.id
_entity.type
_entity.pdbx_description
1 polymer ?
#
loop_
_entity_poly.entity_id
_entity_poly.type
_entity_poly.pdbx_seq_one_letter_code
_entity_poly.pdbx_strand_id
1 'polypeptide(L)'
;MSQNVVVPSPRALVRPPAVTLARGEVTHIARTPVDVALAVEQWRGYVDALAHAGFEIIEVAADDTLADSVFVEDAVVMLGRVAVLTSPGALSRRSEIAGVEAVIAGLGLVERRIDLPGTLDGGDVLKIGGTVYVGRGGRTNAEGIRQLTAIAADEGFEVVTVPVTRVLHLKSAVTALPDGTAIGHAPLVEHPELFDRFLEVPEETGAAVVVLAPDAVLMAASAPLTAGLFADRGYRVVTVDISEFEKLEGCVTCLSVRIR
;
A
#
# COMPACT_ATOMS: atom_id res chain seq x y z
N MET A 1 -11.88 10.83 37.84
CA MET A 1 -10.49 10.66 37.39
C MET A 1 -10.55 10.15 35.96
N SER A 2 -10.39 11.05 35.00
CA SER A 2 -10.35 10.66 33.59
C SER A 2 -9.03 9.91 33.33
N GLN A 3 -9.14 8.62 33.09
CA GLN A 3 -7.98 7.88 32.58
C GLN A 3 -7.64 8.46 31.20
N ASN A 4 -6.49 9.11 31.07
CA ASN A 4 -5.91 9.43 29.77
C ASN A 4 -5.65 8.09 29.06
N VAL A 5 -6.54 7.72 28.15
CA VAL A 5 -6.29 6.64 27.22
C VAL A 5 -5.14 7.12 26.31
N VAL A 6 -3.95 6.64 26.57
CA VAL A 6 -2.81 6.85 25.66
C VAL A 6 -3.12 6.08 24.40
N VAL A 7 -3.58 6.77 23.36
CA VAL A 7 -3.70 6.19 22.04
C VAL A 7 -2.26 5.95 21.56
N PRO A 8 -1.87 4.71 21.27
CA PRO A 8 -0.52 4.45 20.79
C PRO A 8 -0.27 5.24 19.49
N SER A 9 0.94 5.77 19.33
CA SER A 9 1.33 6.45 18.10
C SER A 9 1.16 5.51 16.91
N PRO A 10 0.66 6.01 15.77
CA PRO A 10 0.59 5.20 14.56
C PRO A 10 2.00 4.78 14.14
N ARG A 11 2.16 3.55 13.66
CA ARG A 11 3.45 3.01 13.22
C ARG A 11 3.43 2.80 11.71
N ALA A 12 4.59 2.97 11.09
CA ALA A 12 4.78 2.68 9.67
C ALA A 12 5.94 1.68 9.51
N LEU A 13 5.63 0.49 9.03
CA LEU A 13 6.62 -0.49 8.61
C LEU A 13 7.13 -0.08 7.24
N VAL A 14 8.45 0.02 7.08
CA VAL A 14 9.14 0.41 5.84
C VAL A 14 10.32 -0.53 5.60
N ARG A 15 10.79 -0.61 4.37
CA ARG A 15 11.99 -1.38 4.02
C ARG A 15 12.85 -0.59 3.05
N PRO A 16 14.17 -0.44 3.28
CA PRO A 16 15.05 0.28 2.37
C PRO A 16 15.14 -0.40 1.00
N PRO A 17 15.37 0.37 -0.08
CA PRO A 17 15.63 -0.19 -1.40
C PRO A 17 16.87 -1.07 -1.38
N ALA A 18 16.79 -2.24 -2.01
CA ALA A 18 17.92 -3.11 -2.25
C ALA A 18 18.86 -2.49 -3.31
N VAL A 19 20.16 -2.81 -3.27
CA VAL A 19 21.09 -2.41 -4.35
C VAL A 19 20.70 -3.01 -5.71
N THR A 20 19.90 -4.06 -5.71
CA THR A 20 19.37 -4.73 -6.91
C THR A 20 18.05 -4.14 -7.40
N LEU A 21 17.52 -3.07 -6.81
CA LEU A 21 16.23 -2.46 -7.13
C LEU A 21 15.98 -2.30 -8.64
N ALA A 22 17.00 -1.91 -9.42
CA ALA A 22 16.88 -1.76 -10.88
C ALA A 22 16.49 -3.06 -11.62
N ARG A 23 16.54 -4.22 -10.94
CA ARG A 23 16.10 -5.52 -11.47
C ARG A 23 14.65 -5.87 -11.10
N GLY A 24 13.97 -5.00 -10.34
CA GLY A 24 12.58 -5.18 -9.93
C GLY A 24 11.67 -5.55 -11.09
N GLU A 25 10.58 -6.22 -10.81
CA GLU A 25 9.62 -6.66 -11.83
C GLU A 25 8.85 -5.47 -12.42
N VAL A 26 8.59 -5.52 -13.73
CA VAL A 26 7.72 -4.58 -14.44
C VAL A 26 6.81 -5.39 -15.35
N THR A 27 5.50 -5.16 -15.24
CA THR A 27 4.47 -6.00 -15.87
C THR A 27 3.61 -5.20 -16.86
N HIS A 28 3.13 -4.01 -16.50
CA HIS A 28 2.14 -3.23 -17.26
C HIS A 28 2.74 -2.00 -17.96
N ILE A 29 3.94 -1.58 -17.61
CA ILE A 29 4.62 -0.42 -18.20
C ILE A 29 5.90 -0.83 -18.93
N ALA A 30 6.40 0.04 -19.79
CA ALA A 30 7.72 -0.17 -20.43
C ALA A 30 8.84 0.02 -19.39
N ARG A 31 9.80 -0.90 -19.37
CA ARG A 31 10.95 -0.79 -18.48
C ARG A 31 11.83 0.42 -18.86
N THR A 32 12.12 1.23 -17.88
CA THR A 32 13.07 2.35 -17.97
C THR A 32 14.21 2.17 -16.96
N PRO A 33 15.40 2.74 -17.20
CA PRO A 33 16.50 2.66 -16.24
C PRO A 33 16.13 3.31 -14.90
N VAL A 34 16.47 2.62 -13.79
CA VAL A 34 16.29 3.09 -12.42
C VAL A 34 17.63 3.56 -11.87
N ASP A 35 17.66 4.77 -11.31
CA ASP A 35 18.78 5.28 -10.53
C ASP A 35 18.60 4.87 -9.07
N VAL A 36 19.33 3.85 -8.66
CA VAL A 36 19.23 3.29 -7.29
C VAL A 36 19.69 4.28 -6.22
N ALA A 37 20.67 5.14 -6.53
CA ALA A 37 21.13 6.14 -5.57
C ALA A 37 20.04 7.21 -5.33
N LEU A 38 19.41 7.68 -6.39
CA LEU A 38 18.26 8.60 -6.31
C LEU A 38 17.07 7.93 -5.62
N ALA A 39 16.78 6.66 -5.91
CA ALA A 39 15.71 5.91 -5.23
C ALA A 39 15.92 5.85 -3.70
N VAL A 40 17.16 5.67 -3.22
CA VAL A 40 17.48 5.71 -1.79
C VAL A 40 17.22 7.11 -1.19
N GLU A 41 17.55 8.19 -1.90
CA GLU A 41 17.26 9.56 -1.46
C GLU A 41 15.74 9.81 -1.40
N GLN A 42 15.00 9.39 -2.42
CA GLN A 42 13.54 9.51 -2.49
C GLN A 42 12.87 8.70 -1.37
N TRP A 43 13.34 7.47 -1.13
CA TRP A 43 12.83 6.64 -0.02
C TRP A 43 13.04 7.32 1.33
N ARG A 44 14.20 7.94 1.58
CA ARG A 44 14.44 8.68 2.81
C ARG A 44 13.48 9.86 2.95
N GLY A 45 13.27 10.63 1.88
CA GLY A 45 12.29 11.73 1.87
C GLY A 45 10.87 11.25 2.18
N TYR A 46 10.48 10.08 1.66
CA TYR A 46 9.19 9.45 1.97
C TYR A 46 9.08 9.05 3.46
N VAL A 47 10.11 8.40 4.00
CA VAL A 47 10.16 7.99 5.42
C VAL A 47 10.14 9.20 6.34
N ASP A 48 10.90 10.26 6.02
CA ASP A 48 10.92 11.51 6.77
C ASP A 48 9.52 12.17 6.78
N ALA A 49 8.80 12.15 5.66
CA ALA A 49 7.44 12.67 5.58
C ALA A 49 6.46 11.92 6.51
N LEU A 50 6.59 10.59 6.61
CA LEU A 50 5.82 9.79 7.57
C LEU A 50 6.19 10.12 9.03
N ALA A 51 7.48 10.23 9.33
CA ALA A 51 7.96 10.57 10.67
C ALA A 51 7.47 11.97 11.10
N HIS A 52 7.54 12.96 10.22
CA HIS A 52 7.01 14.30 10.46
C HIS A 52 5.49 14.34 10.64
N ALA A 53 4.77 13.36 10.06
CA ALA A 53 3.34 13.18 10.27
C ALA A 53 3.01 12.43 11.59
N GLY A 54 4.03 12.10 12.41
CA GLY A 54 3.86 11.48 13.72
C GLY A 54 3.84 9.95 13.73
N PHE A 55 4.22 9.30 12.63
CA PHE A 55 4.39 7.85 12.62
C PHE A 55 5.72 7.46 13.29
N GLU A 56 5.67 6.46 14.15
CA GLU A 56 6.86 5.71 14.57
C GLU A 56 7.32 4.82 13.41
N ILE A 57 8.55 5.00 12.97
CA ILE A 57 9.10 4.23 11.85
C ILE A 57 9.68 2.91 12.35
N ILE A 58 9.21 1.81 11.75
CA ILE A 58 9.72 0.46 12.01
C ILE A 58 10.35 -0.05 10.71
N GLU A 59 11.64 -0.30 10.73
CA GLU A 59 12.38 -0.70 9.54
C GLU A 59 12.57 -2.21 9.49
N VAL A 60 12.19 -2.81 8.36
CA VAL A 60 12.58 -4.19 8.01
C VAL A 60 13.98 -4.12 7.40
N ALA A 61 14.87 -5.02 7.81
CA ALA A 61 16.23 -5.07 7.28
C ALA A 61 16.25 -5.17 5.75
N ALA A 62 17.14 -4.40 5.12
CA ALA A 62 17.38 -4.52 3.68
C ALA A 62 17.87 -5.94 3.32
N ASP A 63 17.51 -6.39 2.13
CA ASP A 63 18.01 -7.64 1.55
C ASP A 63 18.33 -7.42 0.08
N ASP A 64 19.60 -7.37 -0.21
CA ASP A 64 20.10 -7.07 -1.54
C ASP A 64 19.82 -8.16 -2.59
N THR A 65 19.30 -9.30 -2.18
CA THR A 65 18.86 -10.38 -3.06
C THR A 65 17.40 -10.21 -3.52
N LEU A 66 16.64 -9.30 -2.89
CA LEU A 66 15.20 -9.10 -3.07
C LEU A 66 14.92 -7.73 -3.68
N ALA A 67 14.96 -7.65 -5.00
CA ALA A 67 14.90 -6.38 -5.74
C ALA A 67 13.64 -5.55 -5.46
N ASP A 68 12.47 -6.20 -5.27
CA ASP A 68 11.17 -5.55 -5.06
C ASP A 68 10.81 -5.37 -3.58
N SER A 69 11.67 -5.74 -2.66
CA SER A 69 11.36 -5.80 -1.23
C SER A 69 11.08 -4.44 -0.57
N VAL A 70 11.44 -3.33 -1.23
CA VAL A 70 11.06 -1.96 -0.82
C VAL A 70 9.53 -1.77 -0.86
N PHE A 71 8.82 -2.49 -1.72
CA PHE A 71 7.36 -2.49 -1.82
C PHE A 71 6.75 -3.37 -0.74
N VAL A 72 7.06 -3.03 0.51
CA VAL A 72 6.74 -3.82 1.70
C VAL A 72 5.24 -3.98 1.95
N GLU A 73 4.40 -3.13 1.34
CA GLU A 73 2.95 -3.22 1.41
C GLU A 73 2.42 -4.58 0.95
N ASP A 74 3.10 -5.21 -0.02
CA ASP A 74 2.65 -6.48 -0.59
C ASP A 74 2.82 -7.66 0.36
N ALA A 75 3.68 -7.53 1.36
CA ALA A 75 4.05 -8.62 2.26
C ALA A 75 3.08 -8.82 3.45
N VAL A 76 2.32 -7.80 3.85
CA VAL A 76 1.41 -7.89 5.00
C VAL A 76 0.23 -6.94 4.89
N VAL A 77 -0.97 -7.44 5.22
CA VAL A 77 -2.22 -6.67 5.30
C VAL A 77 -2.64 -6.48 6.75
N MET A 78 -2.98 -5.25 7.13
CA MET A 78 -3.46 -4.94 8.48
C MET A 78 -4.99 -4.88 8.53
N LEU A 79 -5.61 -5.75 9.35
CA LEU A 79 -7.03 -5.72 9.70
C LEU A 79 -7.15 -5.45 11.21
N GLY A 80 -7.24 -4.18 11.59
CA GLY A 80 -7.15 -3.78 12.99
C GLY A 80 -5.83 -4.25 13.63
N ARG A 81 -5.91 -5.14 14.64
CA ARG A 81 -4.74 -5.73 15.30
C ARG A 81 -4.25 -7.03 14.64
N VAL A 82 -4.92 -7.50 13.59
CA VAL A 82 -4.52 -8.69 12.86
C VAL A 82 -3.57 -8.29 11.72
N ALA A 83 -2.38 -8.87 11.71
CA ALA A 83 -1.40 -8.81 10.63
C ALA A 83 -1.53 -10.08 9.79
N VAL A 84 -2.04 -9.95 8.57
CA VAL A 84 -2.17 -11.07 7.63
C VAL A 84 -0.93 -11.10 6.75
N LEU A 85 0.00 -12.02 7.02
CA LEU A 85 1.15 -12.28 6.15
C LEU A 85 0.64 -12.85 4.83
N THR A 86 1.07 -12.26 3.74
CA THR A 86 0.57 -12.59 2.41
C THR A 86 1.30 -13.81 1.81
N SER A 87 0.83 -14.24 0.66
CA SER A 87 1.50 -15.22 -0.20
C SER A 87 1.64 -14.59 -1.59
N PRO A 88 2.76 -13.91 -1.89
CA PRO A 88 2.92 -13.16 -3.14
C PRO A 88 2.66 -13.99 -4.38
N GLY A 89 1.94 -13.39 -5.35
CA GLY A 89 1.66 -14.01 -6.64
C GLY A 89 2.92 -14.26 -7.46
N ALA A 90 3.89 -13.35 -7.39
CA ALA A 90 5.20 -13.51 -8.01
C ALA A 90 6.10 -14.44 -7.19
N LEU A 91 6.66 -15.48 -7.84
CA LEU A 91 7.55 -16.43 -7.16
C LEU A 91 8.81 -15.79 -6.60
N SER A 92 9.37 -14.82 -7.32
CA SER A 92 10.55 -14.02 -6.95
C SER A 92 10.38 -13.27 -5.62
N ARG A 93 9.14 -12.88 -5.28
CA ARG A 93 8.82 -12.06 -4.12
C ARG A 93 8.46 -12.85 -2.86
N ARG A 94 8.26 -14.16 -2.96
CA ARG A 94 7.80 -14.98 -1.82
C ARG A 94 8.76 -15.00 -0.64
N SER A 95 10.05 -14.88 -0.88
CA SER A 95 11.06 -14.81 0.19
C SER A 95 11.10 -13.48 0.94
N GLU A 96 10.43 -12.43 0.42
CA GLU A 96 10.32 -11.12 1.09
C GLU A 96 9.57 -11.21 2.44
N ILE A 97 8.64 -12.17 2.55
CA ILE A 97 7.77 -12.35 3.73
C ILE A 97 8.55 -12.63 5.00
N ALA A 98 9.60 -13.43 4.94
CA ALA A 98 10.36 -13.84 6.14
C ALA A 98 10.93 -12.64 6.92
N GLY A 99 11.44 -11.62 6.23
CA GLY A 99 11.93 -10.40 6.87
C GLY A 99 10.83 -9.58 7.55
N VAL A 100 9.66 -9.50 6.93
CA VAL A 100 8.48 -8.81 7.47
C VAL A 100 7.92 -9.58 8.67
N GLU A 101 7.76 -10.89 8.57
CA GLU A 101 7.28 -11.76 9.64
C GLU A 101 8.12 -11.61 10.92
N ALA A 102 9.46 -11.62 10.78
CA ALA A 102 10.35 -11.46 11.92
C ALA A 102 10.12 -10.14 12.69
N VAL A 103 9.78 -9.06 11.99
CA VAL A 103 9.46 -7.77 12.61
C VAL A 103 8.06 -7.78 13.22
N ILE A 104 7.05 -8.28 12.49
CA ILE A 104 5.65 -8.35 12.95
C ILE A 104 5.52 -9.14 14.25
N ALA A 105 6.24 -10.26 14.39
CA ALA A 105 6.26 -11.09 15.60
C ALA A 105 6.64 -10.30 16.87
N GLY A 106 7.46 -9.26 16.72
CA GLY A 106 7.87 -8.39 17.83
C GLY A 106 6.86 -7.30 18.21
N LEU A 107 5.81 -7.10 17.42
CA LEU A 107 4.89 -5.95 17.58
C LEU A 107 3.66 -6.21 18.44
N GLY A 108 3.47 -7.44 18.92
CA GLY A 108 2.30 -7.83 19.74
C GLY A 108 0.98 -7.82 18.96
N LEU A 109 1.06 -8.07 17.65
CA LEU A 109 -0.08 -8.21 16.74
C LEU A 109 -0.55 -9.66 16.70
N VAL A 110 -1.79 -9.87 16.27
CA VAL A 110 -2.30 -11.22 16.00
C VAL A 110 -1.91 -11.59 14.57
N GLU A 111 -1.12 -12.64 14.42
CA GLU A 111 -0.68 -13.08 13.10
C GLU A 111 -1.68 -14.05 12.46
N ARG A 112 -1.93 -13.86 11.17
CA ARG A 112 -2.63 -14.76 10.27
C ARG A 112 -1.81 -14.87 8.98
N ARG A 113 -2.14 -15.85 8.15
CA ARG A 113 -1.38 -16.09 6.92
C ARG A 113 -2.30 -16.50 5.78
N ILE A 114 -1.92 -16.12 4.58
CA ILE A 114 -2.46 -16.68 3.34
C ILE A 114 -1.53 -17.81 2.91
N ASP A 115 -2.06 -19.02 2.79
CA ASP A 115 -1.30 -20.20 2.44
C ASP A 115 -1.54 -20.62 0.98
N LEU A 116 -0.54 -21.21 0.36
CA LEU A 116 -0.68 -21.79 -0.96
C LEU A 116 -1.76 -22.89 -0.97
N PRO A 117 -2.56 -23.04 -2.05
CA PRO A 117 -2.37 -22.39 -3.36
C PRO A 117 -2.96 -20.98 -3.47
N GLY A 118 -3.42 -20.37 -2.37
CA GLY A 118 -3.83 -18.99 -2.33
C GLY A 118 -2.64 -18.07 -2.59
N THR A 119 -2.82 -17.08 -3.48
CA THR A 119 -1.89 -15.97 -3.66
C THR A 119 -2.59 -14.66 -3.41
N LEU A 120 -1.89 -13.73 -2.77
CA LEU A 120 -2.39 -12.41 -2.43
C LEU A 120 -1.21 -11.46 -2.23
N ASP A 121 -1.23 -10.33 -2.94
CA ASP A 121 -0.34 -9.21 -2.70
C ASP A 121 -1.12 -8.13 -1.92
N GLY A 122 -0.49 -7.50 -0.92
CA GLY A 122 -1.14 -6.46 -0.11
C GLY A 122 -1.54 -5.22 -0.91
N GLY A 123 -0.89 -4.97 -2.05
CA GLY A 123 -1.27 -3.94 -3.02
C GLY A 123 -2.68 -4.12 -3.60
N ASP A 124 -3.20 -5.34 -3.59
CA ASP A 124 -4.58 -5.63 -4.00
C ASP A 124 -5.61 -5.43 -2.89
N VAL A 125 -5.21 -5.06 -1.67
CA VAL A 125 -6.14 -4.96 -0.54
C VAL A 125 -6.33 -3.51 -0.11
N LEU A 126 -7.50 -2.94 -0.40
CA LEU A 126 -7.91 -1.59 -0.02
C LEU A 126 -9.02 -1.63 1.03
N LYS A 127 -8.77 -1.03 2.19
CA LYS A 127 -9.75 -0.95 3.28
C LYS A 127 -10.40 0.43 3.32
N ILE A 128 -11.73 0.49 3.24
CA ILE A 128 -12.53 1.71 3.38
C ILE A 128 -13.63 1.44 4.41
N GLY A 129 -13.55 2.08 5.57
CA GLY A 129 -14.50 1.82 6.66
C GLY A 129 -14.53 0.36 7.09
N GLY A 130 -15.71 -0.26 7.03
CA GLY A 130 -15.93 -1.69 7.32
C GLY A 130 -15.78 -2.61 6.13
N THR A 131 -15.41 -2.10 4.95
CA THR A 131 -15.30 -2.88 3.72
C THR A 131 -13.83 -3.03 3.30
N VAL A 132 -13.47 -4.25 2.94
CA VAL A 132 -12.17 -4.61 2.34
C VAL A 132 -12.40 -4.94 0.86
N TYR A 133 -11.94 -4.06 -0.02
CA TYR A 133 -11.94 -4.29 -1.46
C TYR A 133 -10.68 -5.06 -1.82
N VAL A 134 -10.85 -6.15 -2.57
CA VAL A 134 -9.73 -7.03 -2.93
C VAL A 134 -9.64 -7.19 -4.43
N GLY A 135 -8.54 -6.72 -5.00
CA GLY A 135 -8.23 -6.87 -6.41
C GLY A 135 -8.07 -8.36 -6.78
N ARG A 136 -8.73 -8.77 -7.85
CA ARG A 136 -8.54 -10.08 -8.47
C ARG A 136 -7.86 -9.90 -9.82
N GLY A 137 -6.57 -10.24 -9.87
CA GLY A 137 -5.74 -10.00 -11.05
C GLY A 137 -4.62 -11.02 -11.19
N GLY A 138 -3.50 -10.61 -11.77
CA GLY A 138 -2.35 -11.47 -12.00
C GLY A 138 -1.61 -11.91 -10.72
N ARG A 139 -1.74 -11.16 -9.63
CA ARG A 139 -1.02 -11.37 -8.37
C ARG A 139 -1.89 -12.02 -7.29
N THR A 140 -3.18 -11.72 -7.28
CA THR A 140 -4.13 -12.22 -6.28
C THR A 140 -5.16 -13.13 -6.94
N ASN A 141 -5.24 -14.39 -6.48
CA ASN A 141 -6.14 -15.40 -7.02
C ASN A 141 -7.39 -15.59 -6.15
N ALA A 142 -8.37 -16.36 -6.67
CA ALA A 142 -9.62 -16.61 -5.97
C ALA A 142 -9.44 -17.32 -4.61
N GLU A 143 -8.43 -18.18 -4.48
CA GLU A 143 -8.17 -18.88 -3.22
C GLU A 143 -7.58 -17.94 -2.16
N GLY A 144 -6.66 -17.05 -2.53
CA GLY A 144 -6.15 -16.00 -1.63
C GLY A 144 -7.27 -15.08 -1.14
N ILE A 145 -8.17 -14.67 -2.05
CA ILE A 145 -9.36 -13.87 -1.69
C ILE A 145 -10.26 -14.64 -0.72
N ARG A 146 -10.52 -15.92 -0.96
CA ARG A 146 -11.35 -16.78 -0.08
C ARG A 146 -10.75 -16.85 1.34
N GLN A 147 -9.45 -17.05 1.46
CA GLN A 147 -8.76 -17.09 2.75
C GLN A 147 -8.81 -15.74 3.46
N LEU A 148 -8.53 -14.64 2.75
CA LEU A 148 -8.62 -13.30 3.31
C LEU A 148 -10.05 -12.98 3.77
N THR A 149 -11.08 -13.40 3.00
CA THR A 149 -12.49 -13.20 3.35
C THR A 149 -12.83 -13.87 4.69
N ALA A 150 -12.35 -15.09 4.93
CA ALA A 150 -12.58 -15.76 6.20
C ALA A 150 -11.91 -15.00 7.37
N ILE A 151 -10.66 -14.56 7.20
CA ILE A 151 -9.94 -13.78 8.23
C ILE A 151 -10.62 -12.43 8.45
N ALA A 152 -11.04 -11.73 7.40
CA ALA A 152 -11.68 -10.42 7.47
C ALA A 152 -13.06 -10.50 8.17
N ALA A 153 -13.81 -11.56 7.93
CA ALA A 153 -15.11 -11.80 8.59
C ALA A 153 -14.97 -11.96 10.11
N ASP A 154 -13.92 -12.65 10.59
CA ASP A 154 -13.63 -12.79 12.01
C ASP A 154 -13.34 -11.43 12.69
N GLU A 155 -12.85 -10.46 11.90
CA GLU A 155 -12.55 -9.09 12.33
C GLU A 155 -13.71 -8.09 12.05
N GLY A 156 -14.85 -8.58 11.55
CA GLY A 156 -16.05 -7.79 11.30
C GLY A 156 -16.02 -6.96 10.02
N PHE A 157 -15.17 -7.30 9.05
CA PHE A 157 -15.14 -6.66 7.74
C PHE A 157 -15.92 -7.45 6.69
N GLU A 158 -16.58 -6.72 5.79
CA GLU A 158 -17.09 -7.26 4.54
C GLU A 158 -16.02 -7.24 3.46
N VAL A 159 -16.03 -8.22 2.55
CA VAL A 159 -15.07 -8.31 1.45
C VAL A 159 -15.79 -8.17 0.10
N VAL A 160 -15.31 -7.21 -0.72
CA VAL A 160 -15.77 -6.99 -2.09
C VAL A 160 -14.62 -7.31 -3.04
N THR A 161 -14.84 -8.24 -3.97
CA THR A 161 -13.86 -8.56 -5.01
C THR A 161 -13.96 -7.58 -6.16
N VAL A 162 -12.84 -6.98 -6.58
CA VAL A 162 -12.73 -6.04 -7.68
C VAL A 162 -11.88 -6.67 -8.80
N PRO A 163 -12.38 -6.83 -10.03
CA PRO A 163 -11.55 -7.23 -11.15
C PRO A 163 -10.43 -6.22 -11.41
N VAL A 164 -9.20 -6.68 -11.65
CA VAL A 164 -8.04 -5.84 -11.95
C VAL A 164 -7.31 -6.43 -13.14
N THR A 165 -7.35 -5.73 -14.29
CA THR A 165 -6.73 -6.19 -15.54
C THR A 165 -5.82 -5.16 -16.19
N ARG A 166 -5.95 -3.87 -15.79
CA ARG A 166 -5.25 -2.74 -16.44
C ARG A 166 -4.00 -2.28 -15.72
N VAL A 167 -3.85 -2.66 -14.46
CA VAL A 167 -2.75 -2.26 -13.58
C VAL A 167 -2.23 -3.46 -12.80
N LEU A 168 -1.08 -3.30 -12.16
CA LEU A 168 -0.45 -4.36 -11.38
C LEU A 168 -1.31 -4.79 -10.18
N HIS A 169 -1.81 -3.82 -9.40
CA HIS A 169 -2.61 -4.02 -8.19
C HIS A 169 -3.80 -3.07 -8.13
N LEU A 170 -4.82 -3.40 -7.35
CA LEU A 170 -5.97 -2.52 -7.10
C LEU A 170 -5.53 -1.12 -6.64
N LYS A 171 -4.58 -1.03 -5.70
CA LYS A 171 -4.10 0.26 -5.17
C LYS A 171 -3.22 1.06 -6.13
N SER A 172 -2.82 0.50 -7.26
CA SER A 172 -2.26 1.27 -8.37
C SER A 172 -3.33 2.10 -9.09
N ALA A 173 -4.60 1.66 -9.07
CA ALA A 173 -5.71 2.35 -9.74
C ALA A 173 -6.62 3.13 -8.77
N VAL A 174 -6.80 2.62 -7.54
CA VAL A 174 -7.78 3.17 -6.57
C VAL A 174 -7.22 3.15 -5.17
N THR A 175 -7.29 4.30 -4.50
CA THR A 175 -7.10 4.39 -3.04
C THR A 175 -8.26 5.15 -2.40
N ALA A 176 -8.14 5.63 -1.16
CA ALA A 176 -9.21 6.37 -0.52
C ALA A 176 -8.70 7.57 0.27
N LEU A 177 -9.48 8.65 0.25
CA LEU A 177 -9.31 9.82 1.09
C LEU A 177 -9.71 9.51 2.55
N PRO A 178 -9.30 10.36 3.51
CA PRO A 178 -9.62 10.15 4.93
C PRO A 178 -11.12 10.02 5.24
N ASP A 179 -11.97 10.67 4.45
CA ASP A 179 -13.43 10.64 4.59
C ASP A 179 -14.06 9.34 4.01
N GLY A 180 -13.24 8.43 3.47
CA GLY A 180 -13.66 7.18 2.85
C GLY A 180 -14.10 7.30 1.39
N THR A 181 -13.94 8.47 0.74
CA THR A 181 -14.16 8.59 -0.71
C THR A 181 -13.06 7.86 -1.46
N ALA A 182 -13.41 6.86 -2.24
CA ALA A 182 -12.48 6.22 -3.17
C ALA A 182 -12.04 7.21 -4.24
N ILE A 183 -10.77 7.19 -4.59
CA ILE A 183 -10.20 8.04 -5.64
C ILE A 183 -9.51 7.17 -6.67
N GLY A 184 -9.59 7.55 -7.95
CA GLY A 184 -8.93 6.80 -9.01
C GLY A 184 -8.88 7.55 -10.32
N HIS A 185 -7.91 7.20 -11.18
CA HIS A 185 -7.83 7.72 -12.53
C HIS A 185 -8.73 6.87 -13.45
N ALA A 186 -9.80 7.47 -13.99
CA ALA A 186 -10.89 6.74 -14.68
C ALA A 186 -10.43 5.74 -15.73
N PRO A 187 -9.41 6.02 -16.60
CA PRO A 187 -8.94 5.05 -17.57
C PRO A 187 -8.42 3.73 -16.98
N LEU A 188 -8.00 3.73 -15.72
CA LEU A 188 -7.44 2.55 -15.03
C LEU A 188 -8.46 1.82 -14.15
N VAL A 189 -9.60 2.47 -13.85
CA VAL A 189 -10.64 1.91 -12.96
C VAL A 189 -11.74 1.26 -13.81
N GLU A 190 -11.91 -0.06 -13.67
CA GLU A 190 -12.86 -0.81 -14.49
C GLU A 190 -14.28 -0.78 -13.91
N HIS A 191 -14.40 -0.72 -12.58
CA HIS A 191 -15.66 -0.84 -11.85
C HIS A 191 -15.80 0.22 -10.75
N PRO A 192 -15.89 1.54 -11.09
CA PRO A 192 -16.06 2.60 -10.10
C PRO A 192 -17.36 2.48 -9.31
N GLU A 193 -18.39 1.82 -9.87
CA GLU A 193 -19.69 1.57 -9.24
C GLU A 193 -19.63 0.62 -8.02
N LEU A 194 -18.52 -0.08 -7.82
CA LEU A 194 -18.31 -0.92 -6.64
C LEU A 194 -17.99 -0.12 -5.38
N PHE A 195 -17.64 1.17 -5.53
CA PHE A 195 -17.32 2.05 -4.41
C PHE A 195 -18.50 2.98 -4.11
N ASP A 196 -18.93 3.05 -2.85
CA ASP A 196 -20.07 3.89 -2.43
C ASP A 196 -19.90 5.35 -2.84
N ARG A 197 -18.68 5.87 -2.77
CA ARG A 197 -18.31 7.21 -3.22
C ARG A 197 -17.02 7.12 -4.02
N PHE A 198 -17.05 7.63 -5.24
CA PHE A 198 -15.89 7.63 -6.13
C PHE A 198 -15.63 9.05 -6.66
N LEU A 199 -14.38 9.47 -6.60
CA LEU A 199 -13.89 10.73 -7.16
C LEU A 199 -12.82 10.42 -8.20
N GLU A 200 -13.07 10.82 -9.43
CA GLU A 200 -12.08 10.79 -10.49
C GLU A 200 -10.97 11.81 -10.24
N VAL A 201 -9.71 11.41 -10.42
CA VAL A 201 -8.54 12.28 -10.38
C VAL A 201 -7.92 12.44 -11.77
N PRO A 202 -7.36 13.65 -12.08
CA PRO A 202 -6.90 13.95 -13.43
C PRO A 202 -5.61 13.21 -13.83
N GLU A 203 -4.81 12.77 -12.86
CA GLU A 203 -3.49 12.17 -13.09
C GLU A 203 -3.44 10.74 -12.54
N GLU A 204 -2.79 9.84 -13.27
CA GLU A 204 -2.64 8.43 -12.88
C GLU A 204 -1.96 8.29 -11.51
N THR A 205 -0.83 8.94 -11.31
CA THR A 205 -0.07 8.90 -10.05
C THR A 205 -0.82 9.57 -8.88
N GLY A 206 -1.83 10.39 -9.18
CA GLY A 206 -2.73 10.99 -8.20
C GLY A 206 -3.76 10.02 -7.59
N ALA A 207 -3.93 8.84 -8.16
CA ALA A 207 -4.84 7.81 -7.65
C ALA A 207 -4.36 7.19 -6.32
N ALA A 208 -3.08 7.34 -5.98
CA ALA A 208 -2.49 6.75 -4.80
C ALA A 208 -2.21 7.79 -3.71
N VAL A 209 -2.82 7.61 -2.53
CA VAL A 209 -2.55 8.43 -1.36
C VAL A 209 -2.31 7.58 -0.12
N VAL A 210 -1.45 8.07 0.77
CA VAL A 210 -1.34 7.59 2.15
C VAL A 210 -2.05 8.59 3.06
N VAL A 211 -3.08 8.13 3.77
CA VAL A 211 -3.74 8.95 4.78
C VAL A 211 -2.77 9.18 5.93
N LEU A 212 -2.44 10.43 6.24
CA LEU A 212 -1.57 10.80 7.35
C LEU A 212 -2.37 11.11 8.62
N ALA A 213 -3.46 11.85 8.45
CA ALA A 213 -4.38 12.29 9.50
C ALA A 213 -5.79 12.42 8.91
N PRO A 214 -6.85 12.66 9.72
CA PRO A 214 -8.20 12.84 9.20
C PRO A 214 -8.35 13.97 8.16
N ASP A 215 -7.43 14.92 8.15
CA ASP A 215 -7.38 16.09 7.28
C ASP A 215 -6.12 16.15 6.41
N ALA A 216 -5.32 15.07 6.34
CA ALA A 216 -4.04 15.10 5.68
C ALA A 216 -3.72 13.83 4.90
N VAL A 217 -3.16 14.02 3.70
CA VAL A 217 -2.72 12.95 2.81
C VAL A 217 -1.29 13.18 2.33
N LEU A 218 -0.57 12.08 2.04
CA LEU A 218 0.70 12.09 1.35
C LEU A 218 0.51 11.45 -0.02
N MET A 219 1.08 12.05 -1.05
CA MET A 219 0.99 11.60 -2.44
C MET A 219 2.24 11.89 -3.24
N ALA A 220 2.33 11.35 -4.44
CA ALA A 220 3.44 11.59 -5.33
C ALA A 220 3.48 13.05 -5.82
N ALA A 221 4.68 13.64 -5.92
CA ALA A 221 4.87 14.98 -6.47
C ALA A 221 4.61 15.07 -7.98
N SER A 222 4.55 13.93 -8.66
CA SER A 222 4.24 13.80 -10.09
C SER A 222 2.76 14.09 -10.44
N ALA A 223 1.88 14.31 -9.42
CA ALA A 223 0.46 14.59 -9.62
C ALA A 223 0.02 15.96 -9.06
N PRO A 224 0.55 17.09 -9.58
CA PRO A 224 0.27 18.43 -9.03
C PRO A 224 -1.18 18.89 -9.20
N LEU A 225 -1.89 18.47 -10.25
CA LEU A 225 -3.29 18.83 -10.44
C LEU A 225 -4.19 18.14 -9.40
N THR A 226 -3.90 16.87 -9.12
CA THR A 226 -4.61 16.12 -8.08
C THR A 226 -4.30 16.67 -6.68
N ALA A 227 -3.05 17.09 -6.42
CA ALA A 227 -2.70 17.75 -5.17
C ALA A 227 -3.49 19.04 -4.96
N GLY A 228 -3.65 19.87 -6.01
CA GLY A 228 -4.52 21.05 -6.00
C GLY A 228 -5.98 20.71 -5.71
N LEU A 229 -6.52 19.67 -6.39
CA LEU A 229 -7.88 19.20 -6.18
C LEU A 229 -8.14 18.80 -4.70
N PHE A 230 -7.19 18.14 -4.05
CA PHE A 230 -7.34 17.76 -2.64
C PHE A 230 -7.17 18.94 -1.69
N ALA A 231 -6.27 19.87 -2.00
CA ALA A 231 -6.14 21.12 -1.24
C ALA A 231 -7.42 21.97 -1.28
N ASP A 232 -8.06 22.09 -2.44
CA ASP A 232 -9.34 22.78 -2.62
C ASP A 232 -10.49 22.09 -1.85
N ARG A 233 -10.35 20.79 -1.56
CA ARG A 233 -11.28 20.03 -0.70
C ARG A 233 -10.97 20.16 0.80
N GLY A 234 -9.94 20.94 1.16
CA GLY A 234 -9.57 21.23 2.54
C GLY A 234 -8.57 20.26 3.15
N TYR A 235 -8.00 19.35 2.37
CA TYR A 235 -6.93 18.45 2.87
C TYR A 235 -5.58 19.15 2.86
N ARG A 236 -4.80 18.92 3.89
CA ARG A 236 -3.36 19.22 3.89
C ARG A 236 -2.66 18.15 3.05
N VAL A 237 -2.08 18.57 1.95
CA VAL A 237 -1.39 17.67 1.02
C VAL A 237 0.12 17.74 1.24
N VAL A 238 0.74 16.59 1.49
CA VAL A 238 2.19 16.42 1.53
C VAL A 238 2.60 15.69 0.26
N THR A 239 3.49 16.27 -0.52
CA THR A 239 4.01 15.63 -1.74
C THR A 239 5.43 15.15 -1.54
N VAL A 240 5.76 14.00 -2.12
CA VAL A 240 7.10 13.39 -2.12
C VAL A 240 7.48 12.95 -3.52
N ASP A 241 8.74 13.12 -3.86
CA ASP A 241 9.26 12.56 -5.11
C ASP A 241 9.54 11.07 -4.93
N ILE A 242 8.88 10.25 -5.75
CA ILE A 242 9.05 8.79 -5.82
C ILE A 242 9.24 8.33 -7.26
N SER A 243 9.73 9.20 -8.13
CA SER A 243 9.80 8.96 -9.58
C SER A 243 10.63 7.73 -9.97
N GLU A 244 11.61 7.31 -9.15
CA GLU A 244 12.35 6.08 -9.41
C GLU A 244 11.51 4.82 -9.11
N PHE A 245 10.60 4.89 -8.14
CA PHE A 245 9.68 3.78 -7.83
C PHE A 245 8.54 3.70 -8.84
N GLU A 246 8.08 4.83 -9.38
CA GLU A 246 7.07 4.88 -10.46
C GLU A 246 7.54 4.12 -11.71
N LYS A 247 8.85 4.11 -11.99
CA LYS A 247 9.46 3.30 -13.06
C LYS A 247 9.36 1.79 -12.85
N LEU A 248 8.99 1.37 -11.64
CA LEU A 248 8.77 -0.01 -11.21
C LEU A 248 7.31 -0.27 -10.81
N GLU A 249 6.36 0.49 -11.35
CA GLU A 249 4.92 0.41 -11.04
C GLU A 249 4.60 0.68 -9.56
N GLY A 250 5.54 1.24 -8.80
CA GLY A 250 5.38 1.57 -7.39
C GLY A 250 4.68 2.91 -7.19
N CYS A 251 3.88 2.99 -6.14
CA CYS A 251 3.23 4.23 -5.70
C CYS A 251 3.47 4.48 -4.21
N VAL A 252 2.99 5.60 -3.68
CA VAL A 252 3.24 5.97 -2.28
C VAL A 252 2.71 4.95 -1.27
N THR A 253 1.65 4.20 -1.59
CA THR A 253 1.13 3.18 -0.67
C THR A 253 2.05 1.97 -0.57
N CYS A 254 2.73 1.63 -1.67
CA CYS A 254 3.58 0.44 -1.77
C CYS A 254 4.78 0.47 -0.81
N LEU A 255 5.25 1.69 -0.45
CA LEU A 255 6.49 1.90 0.31
C LEU A 255 6.34 1.75 1.82
N SER A 256 5.13 1.51 2.35
CA SER A 256 4.92 1.29 3.79
C SER A 256 3.67 0.50 4.13
N VAL A 257 3.67 -0.11 5.31
CA VAL A 257 2.47 -0.66 5.95
C VAL A 257 2.12 0.18 7.17
N ARG A 258 0.91 0.74 7.21
CA ARG A 258 0.44 1.60 8.32
C ARG A 258 -0.26 0.75 9.35
N ILE A 259 0.24 0.77 10.60
CA ILE A 259 -0.27 0.05 11.76
C ILE A 259 -0.87 1.10 12.71
N ARG A 260 -2.17 1.01 12.95
CA ARG A 260 -2.94 1.99 13.75
C ARG A 260 -3.74 1.30 14.82
#